data_f4a1b545811516b24cd9fff59e6e752b
#
_entry.id   f4a1b545811516b24cd9fff59e6e752b
#
_cell.length_a   1.000
_cell.length_b   1.000
_cell.length_c   1.000
_cell.angle_alpha   90.00
_cell.angle_beta   90.00
_cell.angle_gamma   90.00
#
_symmetry.space_group_name_H-M   'P 1'
#
loop_
_entity.id
_entity.type
_entity.pdbx_description
1 polymer ?
#
loop_
_entity_poly.entity_id
_entity_poly.type
_entity_poly.pdbx_seq_one_letter_code
_entity_poly.pdbx_strand_id
1 'polypeptide(L)'
;ETGIHDATTDAALVEGITGYNYTHHGLTNGTEHHYYAVTVNVDGLISDTSDHVSATPRADQLFPPANLVGEPWLESVNLHWDAPPSLTPGNVVQSAFHIPMIPFEDSGNTAAGFENNYDDCNPTSESPDVVYKYEATADINVSISTCYSSFDTKVYVFENTTSTMVACNEDAGFDDYYYCGYYTSYADSVAMTAGNTYYIVVDGWGGDAGFYNLEVFETGDTTYTEGWDLNVVG
;
A
#
# COMPACT_ATOMS: atom_id res chain seq x y z
N GLU A 1 -13.99 17.98 -23.48
CA GLU A 1 -13.90 17.25 -24.75
C GLU A 1 -14.57 15.90 -24.58
N THR A 2 -15.71 15.69 -25.23
CA THR A 2 -16.35 14.37 -25.34
C THR A 2 -15.66 13.61 -26.47
N GLY A 3 -14.42 13.21 -26.26
CA GLY A 3 -13.69 12.35 -27.21
C GLY A 3 -14.23 10.94 -27.11
N ILE A 4 -14.56 10.35 -28.24
CA ILE A 4 -14.75 8.90 -28.35
C ILE A 4 -13.34 8.34 -28.29
N HIS A 5 -13.00 7.63 -27.21
CA HIS A 5 -11.74 6.94 -27.08
C HIS A 5 -11.80 5.62 -27.86
N ASP A 6 -10.79 5.38 -28.67
CA ASP A 6 -10.64 4.16 -29.48
C ASP A 6 -9.40 3.40 -28.99
N ALA A 7 -9.61 2.26 -28.34
CA ALA A 7 -8.53 1.44 -27.80
C ALA A 7 -7.49 0.98 -28.82
N THR A 8 -7.80 1.08 -30.12
CA THR A 8 -6.85 0.73 -31.20
C THR A 8 -5.96 1.90 -31.64
N THR A 9 -6.35 3.13 -31.29
CA THR A 9 -5.68 4.37 -31.74
C THR A 9 -5.10 5.19 -30.59
N ASP A 10 -5.64 5.04 -29.36
CA ASP A 10 -5.16 5.75 -28.18
C ASP A 10 -3.88 5.06 -27.66
N ALA A 11 -2.91 5.86 -27.26
CA ALA A 11 -1.70 5.32 -26.63
C ALA A 11 -2.04 4.78 -25.22
N ALA A 12 -1.71 3.53 -24.97
CA ALA A 12 -1.87 2.94 -23.66
C ALA A 12 -1.00 3.69 -22.64
N LEU A 13 -1.59 4.02 -21.48
CA LEU A 13 -0.85 4.58 -20.35
C LEU A 13 0.11 3.54 -19.76
N VAL A 14 -0.37 2.31 -19.65
CA VAL A 14 0.37 1.15 -19.14
C VAL A 14 -0.17 -0.11 -19.81
N GLU A 15 0.70 -1.08 -20.06
CA GLU A 15 0.36 -2.38 -20.64
C GLU A 15 0.90 -3.50 -19.74
N GLY A 16 0.31 -4.68 -19.87
CA GLY A 16 0.80 -5.88 -19.19
C GLY A 16 0.47 -5.95 -17.71
N ILE A 17 -0.57 -5.23 -17.24
CA ILE A 17 -1.07 -5.38 -15.88
C ILE A 17 -1.73 -6.75 -15.77
N THR A 18 -1.26 -7.56 -14.83
CA THR A 18 -1.80 -8.89 -14.54
C THR A 18 -2.69 -8.89 -13.29
N GLY A 19 -2.62 -7.84 -12.45
CA GLY A 19 -3.46 -7.63 -11.28
C GLY A 19 -4.74 -6.84 -11.58
N TYR A 20 -5.52 -6.56 -10.55
CA TYR A 20 -6.80 -5.84 -10.62
C TYR A 20 -6.69 -4.36 -10.29
N ASN A 21 -5.49 -3.86 -10.06
CA ASN A 21 -5.24 -2.47 -9.71
C ASN A 21 -4.01 -1.90 -10.42
N TYR A 22 -4.01 -0.60 -10.58
CA TYR A 22 -2.88 0.17 -11.08
C TYR A 22 -2.92 1.58 -10.49
N THR A 23 -1.79 2.08 -10.00
CA THR A 23 -1.66 3.44 -9.48
C THR A 23 -0.95 4.33 -10.50
N HIS A 24 -1.64 5.36 -10.97
CA HIS A 24 -1.07 6.36 -11.87
C HIS A 24 -0.42 7.49 -11.07
N HIS A 25 0.91 7.57 -11.12
CA HIS A 25 1.73 8.54 -10.41
C HIS A 25 2.08 9.77 -11.26
N GLY A 26 2.53 10.85 -10.60
CA GLY A 26 3.02 12.05 -11.27
C GLY A 26 1.94 12.95 -11.85
N LEU A 27 0.70 12.79 -11.42
CA LEU A 27 -0.43 13.58 -11.87
C LEU A 27 -0.41 15.00 -11.27
N THR A 28 -0.98 15.95 -12.02
CA THR A 28 -1.15 17.32 -11.54
C THR A 28 -2.41 17.42 -10.68
N ASN A 29 -2.27 17.84 -9.43
CA ASN A 29 -3.39 18.06 -8.53
C ASN A 29 -4.42 19.05 -9.11
N GLY A 30 -5.70 18.74 -8.93
CA GLY A 30 -6.81 19.55 -9.44
C GLY A 30 -7.13 19.36 -10.93
N THR A 31 -6.38 18.54 -11.64
CA THR A 31 -6.66 18.19 -13.04
C THR A 31 -7.49 16.91 -13.09
N GLU A 32 -8.65 16.95 -13.73
CA GLU A 32 -9.46 15.75 -13.92
C GLU A 32 -8.81 14.83 -14.97
N HIS A 33 -8.67 13.58 -14.63
CA HIS A 33 -8.16 12.52 -15.51
C HIS A 33 -9.23 11.47 -15.75
N HIS A 34 -9.30 10.97 -16.98
CA HIS A 34 -10.27 9.97 -17.42
C HIS A 34 -9.56 8.67 -17.76
N TYR A 35 -10.15 7.55 -17.37
CA TYR A 35 -9.57 6.22 -17.55
C TYR A 35 -10.59 5.24 -18.07
N TYR A 36 -10.11 4.28 -18.84
CA TYR A 36 -10.80 3.06 -19.19
C TYR A 36 -9.77 1.93 -19.29
N ALA A 37 -10.22 0.70 -19.25
CA ALA A 37 -9.39 -0.48 -19.39
C ALA A 37 -9.87 -1.36 -20.55
N VAL A 38 -8.96 -2.11 -21.12
CA VAL A 38 -9.23 -3.18 -22.09
C VAL A 38 -8.47 -4.44 -21.68
N THR A 39 -9.01 -5.59 -22.00
CA THR A 39 -8.29 -6.86 -21.90
C THR A 39 -7.64 -7.20 -23.23
N VAL A 40 -6.43 -7.73 -23.18
CA VAL A 40 -5.72 -8.23 -24.37
C VAL A 40 -5.44 -9.71 -24.14
N ASN A 41 -5.86 -10.56 -25.07
CA ASN A 41 -5.58 -11.98 -25.01
C ASN A 41 -4.19 -12.34 -25.57
N VAL A 42 -3.80 -13.60 -25.44
CA VAL A 42 -2.48 -14.09 -25.91
C VAL A 42 -2.26 -13.95 -27.41
N ASP A 43 -3.31 -13.81 -28.19
CA ASP A 43 -3.27 -13.61 -29.66
C ASP A 43 -3.24 -12.12 -30.04
N GLY A 44 -3.23 -11.21 -29.05
CA GLY A 44 -3.25 -9.77 -29.24
C GLY A 44 -4.61 -9.19 -29.58
N LEU A 45 -5.71 -9.95 -29.42
CA LEU A 45 -7.07 -9.42 -29.58
C LEU A 45 -7.46 -8.58 -28.37
N ILE A 46 -8.03 -7.40 -28.64
CA ILE A 46 -8.43 -6.41 -27.68
C ILE A 46 -9.95 -6.47 -27.47
N SER A 47 -10.41 -6.43 -26.22
CA SER A 47 -11.83 -6.32 -25.89
C SER A 47 -12.39 -4.93 -26.20
N ASP A 48 -13.72 -4.78 -26.12
CA ASP A 48 -14.33 -3.47 -25.95
C ASP A 48 -13.77 -2.77 -24.69
N THR A 49 -13.86 -1.44 -24.64
CA THR A 49 -13.46 -0.66 -23.47
C THR A 49 -14.39 -0.92 -22.28
N SER A 50 -13.85 -0.87 -21.06
CA SER A 50 -14.66 -0.78 -19.85
C SER A 50 -15.50 0.50 -19.85
N ASP A 51 -16.38 0.64 -18.86
CA ASP A 51 -16.94 1.94 -18.54
C ASP A 51 -15.82 2.94 -18.23
N HIS A 52 -16.05 4.19 -18.61
CA HIS A 52 -15.11 5.26 -18.32
C HIS A 52 -15.31 5.77 -16.89
N VAL A 53 -14.20 5.98 -16.21
CA VAL A 53 -14.17 6.62 -14.88
C VAL A 53 -13.32 7.87 -14.96
N SER A 54 -13.61 8.86 -14.11
CA SER A 54 -12.77 10.04 -13.95
C SER A 54 -12.41 10.23 -12.49
N ALA A 55 -11.22 10.75 -12.26
CA ALA A 55 -10.75 11.14 -10.94
C ALA A 55 -9.89 12.40 -11.03
N THR A 56 -9.98 13.22 -10.00
CA THR A 56 -9.17 14.43 -9.87
C THR A 56 -8.23 14.25 -8.70
N PRO A 57 -6.90 14.14 -8.93
CA PRO A 57 -5.93 14.11 -7.86
C PRO A 57 -6.08 15.33 -6.97
N ARG A 58 -5.95 15.14 -5.67
CA ARG A 58 -5.99 16.23 -4.70
C ARG A 58 -4.57 16.61 -4.32
N ALA A 59 -4.37 17.88 -3.97
CA ALA A 59 -3.17 18.29 -3.29
C ALA A 59 -3.08 17.52 -1.95
N ASP A 60 -1.86 17.19 -1.55
CA ASP A 60 -1.62 16.59 -0.25
C ASP A 60 -2.32 17.39 0.83
N GLN A 61 -2.91 16.68 1.78
CA GLN A 61 -3.51 17.34 2.93
C GLN A 61 -2.42 18.15 3.64
N LEU A 62 -2.64 19.46 3.78
CA LEU A 62 -1.75 20.28 4.59
C LEU A 62 -1.90 19.85 6.05
N PHE A 63 -0.86 19.30 6.63
CA PHE A 63 -0.84 18.97 8.04
C PHE A 63 -0.52 20.19 8.88
N PRO A 64 -1.15 20.33 10.04
CA PRO A 64 -0.78 21.38 10.96
C PRO A 64 0.68 21.17 11.43
N PRO A 65 1.37 22.22 11.80
CA PRO A 65 2.67 22.11 12.46
C PRO A 65 2.56 21.17 13.67
N ALA A 66 3.55 20.31 13.86
CA ALA A 66 3.63 19.42 15.00
C ALA A 66 4.20 20.16 16.24
N ASN A 67 3.95 19.64 17.43
CA ASN A 67 4.58 20.07 18.67
C ASN A 67 4.48 21.57 18.92
N LEU A 68 3.32 22.19 18.67
CA LEU A 68 3.11 23.59 19.00
C LEU A 68 3.21 23.80 20.51
N VAL A 69 4.22 24.57 20.94
CA VAL A 69 4.47 24.95 22.33
C VAL A 69 4.41 26.46 22.47
N GLY A 70 3.72 26.92 23.51
CA GLY A 70 3.68 28.34 23.88
C GLY A 70 4.52 28.58 25.13
N GLU A 71 5.54 29.41 25.06
CA GLU A 71 6.35 29.85 26.19
C GLU A 71 5.94 31.28 26.60
N PRO A 72 5.52 31.49 27.88
CA PRO A 72 5.12 32.80 28.33
C PRO A 72 6.35 33.73 28.44
N TRP A 73 6.19 34.95 27.98
CA TRP A 73 7.16 36.02 28.08
C TRP A 73 6.49 37.29 28.63
N LEU A 74 7.25 38.30 28.94
CA LEU A 74 6.68 39.56 29.47
C LEU A 74 5.72 40.17 28.40
N GLU A 75 4.42 40.21 28.73
CA GLU A 75 3.34 40.72 27.86
C GLU A 75 3.23 40.05 26.49
N SER A 76 3.82 38.84 26.29
CA SER A 76 3.84 38.12 25.02
C SER A 76 3.91 36.61 25.25
N VAL A 77 3.75 35.84 24.19
CA VAL A 77 3.95 34.40 24.14
C VAL A 77 4.85 34.06 22.96
N ASN A 78 5.93 33.36 23.18
CA ASN A 78 6.73 32.77 22.10
C ASN A 78 6.09 31.43 21.69
N LEU A 79 5.84 31.24 20.43
CA LEU A 79 5.35 29.99 19.86
C LEU A 79 6.48 29.30 19.10
N HIS A 80 6.66 28.02 19.41
CA HIS A 80 7.55 27.13 18.69
C HIS A 80 6.75 25.96 18.14
N TRP A 81 7.08 25.52 16.96
CA TRP A 81 6.50 24.33 16.34
C TRP A 81 7.51 23.66 15.43
N ASP A 82 7.35 22.37 15.24
CA ASP A 82 8.12 21.64 14.24
C ASP A 82 7.45 21.76 12.87
N ALA A 83 8.27 21.71 11.84
CA ALA A 83 7.74 21.59 10.48
C ALA A 83 6.85 20.35 10.37
N PRO A 84 5.80 20.38 9.55
CA PRO A 84 5.06 19.16 9.23
C PRO A 84 6.03 18.06 8.77
N PRO A 85 5.80 16.79 9.14
CA PRO A 85 6.63 15.70 8.66
C PRO A 85 6.66 15.71 7.12
N SER A 86 7.78 15.31 6.56
CA SER A 86 7.91 15.14 5.12
C SER A 86 6.84 14.15 4.64
N LEU A 87 6.02 14.57 3.69
CA LEU A 87 4.89 13.77 3.20
C LEU A 87 5.29 12.98 1.96
N THR A 88 6.39 12.27 2.00
CA THR A 88 6.63 11.22 1.01
C THR A 88 5.45 10.24 1.11
N PRO A 89 4.66 10.05 0.03
CA PRO A 89 3.56 9.10 0.04
C PRO A 89 4.03 7.73 0.54
N GLY A 90 3.27 7.12 1.44
CA GLY A 90 3.59 5.85 2.04
C GLY A 90 4.60 5.89 3.19
N ASN A 91 5.21 7.04 3.51
CA ASN A 91 6.27 7.09 4.53
C ASN A 91 5.74 7.07 5.97
N VAL A 92 4.57 7.62 6.21
CA VAL A 92 3.93 7.68 7.54
C VAL A 92 2.43 7.47 7.42
N VAL A 93 1.76 7.15 8.54
CA VAL A 93 0.29 6.91 8.55
C VAL A 93 -0.52 8.08 7.97
N GLN A 94 -0.02 9.31 8.08
CA GLN A 94 -0.67 10.50 7.52
C GLN A 94 -0.57 10.56 5.98
N SER A 95 0.43 9.94 5.40
CA SER A 95 0.68 9.87 3.96
C SER A 95 0.54 8.45 3.41
N ALA A 96 -0.06 7.53 4.18
CA ALA A 96 -0.22 6.12 3.83
C ALA A 96 -0.90 5.95 2.47
N PHE A 97 -0.43 4.98 1.69
CA PHE A 97 -1.10 4.58 0.47
C PHE A 97 -2.49 4.02 0.78
N HIS A 98 -3.49 4.40 -0.01
CA HIS A 98 -4.86 3.98 0.23
C HIS A 98 -5.15 2.63 -0.42
N ILE A 99 -5.64 1.67 0.38
CA ILE A 99 -6.21 0.41 -0.10
C ILE A 99 -7.71 0.65 -0.35
N PRO A 100 -8.16 0.66 -1.59
CA PRO A 100 -9.56 1.01 -1.92
C PRO A 100 -10.54 -0.12 -1.64
N MET A 101 -10.07 -1.35 -1.75
CA MET A 101 -10.86 -2.58 -1.57
C MET A 101 -9.95 -3.78 -1.32
N ILE A 102 -10.50 -4.83 -0.76
CA ILE A 102 -9.87 -6.15 -0.64
C ILE A 102 -10.60 -7.09 -1.60
N PRO A 103 -9.91 -7.94 -2.37
CA PRO A 103 -8.46 -8.16 -2.37
C PRO A 103 -7.66 -6.99 -2.97
N PHE A 104 -6.43 -6.82 -2.48
CA PHE A 104 -5.52 -5.75 -2.89
C PHE A 104 -4.10 -6.29 -3.08
N GLU A 105 -3.44 -5.84 -4.12
CA GLU A 105 -2.04 -6.15 -4.40
C GLU A 105 -1.29 -4.86 -4.77
N ASP A 106 -0.08 -4.72 -4.28
CA ASP A 106 0.84 -3.64 -4.68
C ASP A 106 2.29 -4.11 -4.53
N SER A 107 3.21 -3.41 -5.17
CA SER A 107 4.62 -3.68 -5.07
C SER A 107 5.43 -2.40 -5.18
N GLY A 108 6.58 -2.37 -4.53
CA GLY A 108 7.43 -1.19 -4.56
C GLY A 108 8.84 -1.51 -4.09
N ASN A 109 9.58 -0.46 -3.70
CA ASN A 109 10.95 -0.61 -3.21
C ASN A 109 11.14 0.27 -1.98
N THR A 110 11.32 -0.34 -0.82
CA THR A 110 11.53 0.38 0.44
C THR A 110 12.82 1.19 0.44
N ALA A 111 13.85 0.78 -0.29
CA ALA A 111 15.12 1.53 -0.42
C ALA A 111 14.98 2.82 -1.26
N ALA A 112 13.83 3.08 -1.87
CA ALA A 112 13.64 4.21 -2.80
C ALA A 112 13.16 5.50 -2.11
N GLY A 113 13.78 5.89 -0.99
CA GLY A 113 13.54 7.19 -0.35
C GLY A 113 12.51 7.18 0.78
N PHE A 114 12.18 6.01 1.30
CA PHE A 114 11.45 5.84 2.54
C PHE A 114 12.39 5.95 3.75
N GLU A 115 11.83 6.27 4.89
CA GLU A 115 12.55 6.45 6.17
C GLU A 115 12.08 5.38 7.16
N ASN A 116 12.88 5.07 8.17
CA ASN A 116 12.48 4.28 9.31
C ASN A 116 11.62 5.13 10.26
N ASN A 117 10.32 4.93 10.25
CA ASN A 117 9.36 5.66 11.08
C ASN A 117 8.65 4.78 12.10
N TYR A 118 8.63 3.47 11.88
CA TYR A 118 7.94 2.49 12.71
C TYR A 118 8.87 1.32 13.02
N ASP A 119 8.79 0.84 14.26
CA ASP A 119 9.73 -0.17 14.77
C ASP A 119 9.04 -1.05 15.83
N ASP A 120 7.73 -1.23 15.68
CA ASP A 120 6.89 -1.80 16.72
C ASP A 120 6.82 -3.34 16.69
N CYS A 121 7.16 -3.98 15.57
CA CYS A 121 7.22 -5.44 15.45
C CYS A 121 8.60 -5.93 15.89
N ASN A 122 8.68 -6.57 17.04
CA ASN A 122 9.94 -7.01 17.66
C ASN A 122 10.60 -8.17 16.87
N PRO A 123 11.95 -8.17 16.68
CA PRO A 123 12.90 -7.18 17.17
C PRO A 123 12.85 -5.86 16.39
N THR A 124 13.33 -4.79 17.04
CA THR A 124 13.44 -3.46 16.42
C THR A 124 14.33 -3.50 15.18
N SER A 125 14.03 -2.65 14.21
CA SER A 125 14.71 -2.59 12.92
C SER A 125 15.15 -1.15 12.62
N GLU A 126 16.15 -0.98 11.77
CA GLU A 126 16.54 0.32 11.20
C GLU A 126 16.15 0.38 9.70
N SER A 127 15.24 -0.49 9.27
CA SER A 127 14.79 -0.58 7.88
C SER A 127 13.82 0.55 7.52
N PRO A 128 13.78 1.02 6.28
CA PRO A 128 12.76 1.96 5.83
C PRO A 128 11.39 1.28 5.66
N ASP A 129 10.34 1.99 6.11
CA ASP A 129 8.96 1.51 6.14
C ASP A 129 8.12 2.04 4.99
N VAL A 130 7.15 1.24 4.58
CA VAL A 130 6.06 1.68 3.71
C VAL A 130 4.73 1.42 4.40
N VAL A 131 3.85 2.42 4.42
CA VAL A 131 2.57 2.37 5.12
C VAL A 131 1.40 2.40 4.15
N TYR A 132 0.46 1.49 4.35
CA TYR A 132 -0.82 1.43 3.67
C TYR A 132 -1.96 1.68 4.65
N LYS A 133 -3.07 2.24 4.16
CA LYS A 133 -4.28 2.52 4.95
C LYS A 133 -5.49 1.84 4.32
N TYR A 134 -6.23 1.09 5.12
CA TYR A 134 -7.52 0.53 4.78
C TYR A 134 -8.61 1.00 5.75
N GLU A 135 -9.75 1.44 5.23
CA GLU A 135 -10.93 1.79 6.01
C GLU A 135 -11.95 0.65 5.89
N ALA A 136 -12.09 -0.14 6.95
CA ALA A 136 -12.94 -1.32 6.92
C ALA A 136 -14.42 -0.95 6.82
N THR A 137 -15.10 -1.43 5.77
CA THR A 137 -16.53 -1.21 5.54
C THR A 137 -17.42 -2.32 6.09
N ALA A 138 -16.82 -3.47 6.45
CA ALA A 138 -17.47 -4.63 7.04
C ALA A 138 -16.52 -5.30 8.05
N ASP A 139 -17.08 -6.14 8.93
CA ASP A 139 -16.28 -7.03 9.78
C ASP A 139 -15.74 -8.14 8.89
N ILE A 140 -14.41 -8.22 8.76
CA ILE A 140 -13.71 -9.22 7.94
C ILE A 140 -12.45 -9.71 8.66
N ASN A 141 -11.98 -10.91 8.30
CA ASN A 141 -10.64 -11.37 8.62
C ASN A 141 -9.82 -11.35 7.33
N VAL A 142 -8.63 -10.77 7.41
CA VAL A 142 -7.74 -10.69 6.26
C VAL A 142 -6.41 -11.38 6.53
N SER A 143 -5.83 -11.92 5.48
CA SER A 143 -4.44 -12.35 5.45
C SER A 143 -3.63 -11.30 4.71
N ILE A 144 -2.44 -10.99 5.22
CA ILE A 144 -1.52 -9.99 4.69
C ILE A 144 -0.20 -10.68 4.41
N SER A 145 0.22 -10.66 3.17
CA SER A 145 1.40 -11.35 2.66
C SER A 145 2.41 -10.38 2.10
N THR A 146 3.68 -10.59 2.43
CA THR A 146 4.83 -9.98 1.74
C THR A 146 5.65 -11.04 1.01
N CYS A 147 5.05 -12.17 0.69
CA CYS A 147 5.68 -13.27 -0.03
C CYS A 147 6.30 -12.81 -1.35
N TYR A 148 7.40 -13.44 -1.73
CA TYR A 148 8.17 -13.09 -2.93
C TYR A 148 8.84 -11.70 -2.92
N SER A 149 8.88 -11.02 -1.79
CA SER A 149 9.74 -9.86 -1.60
C SER A 149 11.23 -10.24 -1.72
N SER A 150 12.07 -9.27 -2.07
CA SER A 150 13.49 -9.51 -2.35
C SER A 150 14.41 -9.38 -1.11
N PHE A 151 13.84 -9.12 0.06
CA PHE A 151 14.55 -8.90 1.31
C PHE A 151 13.79 -9.52 2.49
N ASP A 152 14.41 -9.56 3.64
CA ASP A 152 13.87 -10.04 4.90
C ASP A 152 12.84 -9.02 5.41
N THR A 153 11.54 -9.37 5.30
CA THR A 153 10.43 -8.44 5.55
C THR A 153 9.83 -8.62 6.93
N LYS A 154 9.23 -7.55 7.42
CA LYS A 154 8.26 -7.57 8.52
C LYS A 154 6.96 -6.96 8.04
N VAL A 155 5.84 -7.46 8.54
CA VAL A 155 4.54 -6.85 8.37
C VAL A 155 3.84 -6.69 9.71
N TYR A 156 3.29 -5.51 9.96
CA TYR A 156 2.47 -5.28 11.14
C TYR A 156 1.32 -4.32 10.88
N VAL A 157 0.31 -4.38 11.73
CA VAL A 157 -0.94 -3.68 11.54
C VAL A 157 -1.32 -2.90 12.79
N PHE A 158 -1.60 -1.62 12.61
CA PHE A 158 -2.18 -0.77 13.63
C PHE A 158 -3.67 -0.55 13.37
N GLU A 159 -4.45 -0.45 14.44
CA GLU A 159 -5.87 -0.10 14.39
C GLU A 159 -6.07 1.33 14.89
N ASN A 160 -6.67 2.19 14.07
CA ASN A 160 -7.02 3.59 14.32
C ASN A 160 -5.84 4.51 14.69
N THR A 161 -4.87 4.02 15.44
CA THR A 161 -3.68 4.77 15.88
C THR A 161 -2.45 3.87 15.92
N THR A 162 -1.26 4.44 15.76
CA THR A 162 0.01 3.71 15.85
C THR A 162 0.34 3.16 17.25
N SER A 163 -0.45 3.48 18.25
CA SER A 163 -0.31 2.91 19.60
C SER A 163 -1.08 1.60 19.81
N THR A 164 -1.85 1.16 18.83
CA THR A 164 -2.70 -0.04 18.91
C THR A 164 -2.30 -1.01 17.82
N MET A 165 -1.26 -1.80 18.04
CA MET A 165 -0.84 -2.86 17.14
C MET A 165 -1.75 -4.08 17.32
N VAL A 166 -2.35 -4.58 16.24
CA VAL A 166 -3.27 -5.72 16.26
C VAL A 166 -2.71 -6.97 15.57
N ALA A 167 -1.68 -6.81 14.77
CA ALA A 167 -0.95 -7.93 14.17
C ALA A 167 0.52 -7.57 13.95
N CYS A 168 1.38 -8.59 13.98
CA CYS A 168 2.81 -8.50 13.72
C CYS A 168 3.30 -9.87 13.27
N ASN A 169 4.04 -9.92 12.17
CA ASN A 169 4.72 -11.11 11.70
C ASN A 169 6.07 -10.70 11.10
N GLU A 170 7.13 -11.43 11.44
CA GLU A 170 8.48 -11.24 10.93
C GLU A 170 8.79 -12.28 9.86
N ASP A 171 8.49 -13.55 10.14
CA ASP A 171 8.75 -14.69 9.25
C ASP A 171 7.46 -15.47 9.05
N ALA A 172 7.10 -15.77 7.81
CA ALA A 172 6.15 -16.83 7.52
C ALA A 172 6.70 -18.16 8.05
N GLY A 173 5.88 -18.93 8.76
CA GLY A 173 6.30 -20.18 9.39
C GLY A 173 6.94 -21.16 8.42
N PHE A 174 7.70 -22.14 8.95
CA PHE A 174 8.40 -23.16 8.15
C PHE A 174 7.47 -23.97 7.23
N ASP A 175 6.19 -24.08 7.56
CA ASP A 175 5.21 -24.78 6.74
C ASP A 175 4.83 -23.97 5.49
N ASP A 176 4.99 -22.63 5.52
CA ASP A 176 4.73 -21.72 4.41
C ASP A 176 5.98 -21.42 3.56
N TYR A 177 7.15 -21.91 3.97
CA TYR A 177 8.41 -21.75 3.27
C TYR A 177 8.36 -22.10 1.77
N TYR A 178 7.58 -23.10 1.40
CA TYR A 178 7.46 -23.56 0.02
C TYR A 178 6.66 -22.59 -0.85
N TYR A 179 5.81 -21.75 -0.23
CA TYR A 179 4.88 -20.85 -0.91
C TYR A 179 5.23 -19.37 -0.77
N CYS A 180 5.99 -18.98 0.23
CA CYS A 180 6.23 -17.58 0.56
C CYS A 180 7.67 -17.10 0.32
N GLY A 181 8.65 -18.00 0.34
CA GLY A 181 10.08 -17.67 0.29
C GLY A 181 10.71 -17.61 1.68
N TYR A 182 12.04 -17.43 1.71
CA TYR A 182 12.79 -17.27 2.95
C TYR A 182 12.60 -15.85 3.50
N TYR A 183 12.37 -15.73 4.81
CA TYR A 183 12.39 -14.46 5.52
C TYR A 183 11.35 -13.43 5.00
N THR A 184 10.27 -13.90 4.44
CA THR A 184 9.14 -13.05 4.09
C THR A 184 7.99 -13.23 5.07
N SER A 185 7.15 -12.23 5.24
CA SER A 185 6.16 -12.20 6.30
C SER A 185 4.76 -12.57 5.80
N TYR A 186 3.99 -13.22 6.68
CA TYR A 186 2.60 -13.58 6.44
C TYR A 186 1.79 -13.45 7.73
N ALA A 187 0.99 -12.40 7.84
CA ALA A 187 0.07 -12.21 8.96
C ALA A 187 -1.31 -12.75 8.60
N ASP A 188 -1.67 -13.89 9.19
CA ASP A 188 -2.93 -14.56 8.93
C ASP A 188 -4.04 -14.15 9.89
N SER A 189 -5.28 -14.16 9.39
CA SER A 189 -6.51 -13.98 10.18
C SER A 189 -6.55 -12.69 11.01
N VAL A 190 -6.05 -11.59 10.46
CA VAL A 190 -6.14 -10.28 11.09
C VAL A 190 -7.59 -9.80 11.07
N ALA A 191 -8.20 -9.71 12.26
CA ALA A 191 -9.58 -9.26 12.39
C ALA A 191 -9.69 -7.76 12.17
N MET A 192 -10.53 -7.34 11.25
CA MET A 192 -10.84 -5.95 10.97
C MET A 192 -12.33 -5.68 11.20
N THR A 193 -12.63 -4.63 11.99
CA THR A 193 -13.99 -4.25 12.38
C THR A 193 -14.49 -3.08 11.52
N ALA A 194 -15.71 -3.17 11.07
CA ALA A 194 -16.36 -2.10 10.28
C ALA A 194 -16.27 -0.73 10.98
N GLY A 195 -15.91 0.29 10.22
CA GLY A 195 -15.78 1.68 10.68
C GLY A 195 -14.41 2.02 11.30
N ASN A 196 -13.50 1.04 11.48
CA ASN A 196 -12.15 1.29 11.92
C ASN A 196 -11.20 1.46 10.73
N THR A 197 -10.11 2.19 10.98
CA THR A 197 -9.00 2.39 10.04
C THR A 197 -7.84 1.50 10.44
N TYR A 198 -7.28 0.79 9.46
CA TYR A 198 -6.12 -0.07 9.65
C TYR A 198 -4.94 0.47 8.86
N TYR A 199 -3.78 0.51 9.50
CA TYR A 199 -2.51 0.86 8.87
C TYR A 199 -1.64 -0.39 8.80
N ILE A 200 -1.33 -0.81 7.59
CA ILE A 200 -0.45 -1.94 7.31
C ILE A 200 0.93 -1.38 7.01
N VAL A 201 1.92 -1.81 7.76
CA VAL A 201 3.32 -1.39 7.58
C VAL A 201 4.10 -2.56 7.01
N VAL A 202 4.78 -2.30 5.89
CA VAL A 202 5.81 -3.19 5.34
C VAL A 202 7.16 -2.62 5.74
N ASP A 203 7.88 -3.37 6.53
CA ASP A 203 9.19 -3.04 7.11
C ASP A 203 10.20 -4.12 6.72
N GLY A 204 11.47 -3.96 7.08
CA GLY A 204 12.51 -4.97 6.93
C GLY A 204 13.08 -5.42 8.27
N TRP A 205 13.86 -6.49 8.25
CA TRP A 205 14.62 -6.95 9.40
C TRP A 205 16.03 -6.35 9.38
N GLY A 206 16.52 -5.86 10.53
CA GLY A 206 17.91 -5.53 10.77
C GLY A 206 18.54 -4.46 9.83
N GLY A 207 17.74 -3.65 9.15
CA GLY A 207 18.19 -2.67 8.17
C GLY A 207 18.01 -3.12 6.73
N ASP A 208 17.43 -4.29 6.49
CA ASP A 208 17.17 -4.79 5.13
C ASP A 208 16.12 -3.95 4.42
N ALA A 209 16.31 -3.78 3.13
CA ALA A 209 15.44 -2.99 2.26
C ALA A 209 15.52 -3.48 0.82
N GLY A 210 14.46 -3.35 0.06
CA GLY A 210 14.43 -3.82 -1.32
C GLY A 210 13.06 -3.79 -1.95
N PHE A 211 12.89 -4.57 -3.01
CA PHE A 211 11.59 -4.75 -3.63
C PHE A 211 10.69 -5.61 -2.74
N TYR A 212 9.54 -5.06 -2.37
CA TYR A 212 8.47 -5.76 -1.68
C TYR A 212 7.31 -6.06 -2.61
N ASN A 213 6.61 -7.15 -2.31
CA ASN A 213 5.30 -7.47 -2.81
C ASN A 213 4.34 -7.46 -1.62
N LEU A 214 3.17 -6.83 -1.75
CA LEU A 214 2.14 -6.80 -0.72
C LEU A 214 0.85 -7.34 -1.29
N GLU A 215 0.28 -8.32 -0.61
CA GLU A 215 -1.05 -8.86 -0.90
C GLU A 215 -1.91 -8.78 0.36
N VAL A 216 -3.15 -8.32 0.21
CA VAL A 216 -4.15 -8.27 1.28
C VAL A 216 -5.43 -8.91 0.77
N PHE A 217 -5.89 -10.00 1.37
CA PHE A 217 -7.04 -10.78 0.91
C PHE A 217 -7.85 -11.34 2.09
N GLU A 218 -9.12 -11.71 1.87
CA GLU A 218 -9.93 -12.33 2.91
C GLU A 218 -9.35 -13.69 3.30
N THR A 219 -9.22 -13.92 4.61
CA THR A 219 -8.72 -15.20 5.14
C THR A 219 -9.63 -16.34 4.71
N GLY A 220 -9.04 -17.39 4.12
CA GLY A 220 -9.75 -18.56 3.62
C GLY A 220 -10.25 -18.41 2.18
N ASP A 221 -9.92 -17.31 1.50
CA ASP A 221 -10.09 -17.22 0.05
C ASP A 221 -9.00 -18.06 -0.64
N THR A 222 -9.38 -19.28 -1.02
CA THR A 222 -8.46 -20.24 -1.66
C THR A 222 -8.07 -19.85 -3.08
N THR A 223 -8.68 -18.84 -3.65
CA THR A 223 -8.33 -18.34 -4.99
C THR A 223 -7.00 -17.55 -4.97
N TYR A 224 -6.60 -17.07 -3.80
CA TYR A 224 -5.34 -16.35 -3.58
C TYR A 224 -4.18 -17.25 -3.12
N THR A 225 -4.46 -18.43 -2.56
CA THR A 225 -3.42 -19.37 -2.08
C THR A 225 -2.79 -20.22 -3.19
N GLU A 226 -3.39 -20.25 -4.37
CA GLU A 226 -2.77 -20.87 -5.52
C GLU A 226 -1.89 -19.81 -6.19
N GLY A 227 -0.65 -19.73 -5.72
CA GLY A 227 0.39 -18.88 -6.30
C GLY A 227 0.32 -18.91 -7.82
N TRP A 228 0.52 -17.76 -8.42
CA TRP A 228 0.61 -17.48 -9.85
C TRP A 228 1.12 -18.69 -10.63
N ASP A 229 0.21 -19.58 -10.99
CA ASP A 229 0.48 -20.57 -11.98
C ASP A 229 0.48 -19.81 -13.32
N LEU A 230 1.63 -19.24 -13.63
CA LEU A 230 1.97 -18.81 -14.98
C LEU A 230 1.96 -20.10 -15.82
N ASN A 231 0.77 -20.59 -16.15
CA ASN A 231 0.59 -21.53 -17.21
C ASN A 231 0.93 -20.82 -18.52
N VAL A 232 2.21 -20.66 -18.74
CA VAL A 232 2.76 -20.51 -20.09
C VAL A 232 2.56 -21.88 -20.76
N VAL A 233 1.41 -22.09 -21.32
CA VAL A 233 1.20 -23.21 -22.23
C VAL A 233 1.86 -22.77 -23.54
N GLY A 234 3.00 -23.39 -23.82
CA GLY A 234 3.71 -23.27 -25.11
C GLY A 234 2.93 -23.86 -26.28
#